data_c3c15da17c4f9ea5ad2fbc33b4cf8c58
#
_entry.id   c3c15da17c4f9ea5ad2fbc33b4cf8c58
#
_cell.length_a   1.000
_cell.length_b   1.000
_cell.length_c   1.000
_cell.angle_alpha   90.00
_cell.angle_beta   90.00
_cell.angle_gamma   90.00
#
_symmetry.space_group_name_H-M   'P 1'
#
loop_
_entity.id
_entity.type
_entity.pdbx_description
1 polymer ?
#
loop_
_entity_poly.entity_id
_entity_poly.type
_entity_poly.pdbx_seq_one_letter_code
_entity_poly.pdbx_strand_id
1 'polypeptide(L)'
;MVNAIQTAQKAARNAIEATYFGTLTVTEMQKVKDERSKMTKDKPVVVLENQPCKLSFEKLQTAIQSDSAATITQVTKLFVSPDISIKPGAKITVSQDNVTTDYTCSGVPAVYPTHQEIMLELFERWA
;
A
#
# COMPACT_ATOMS: atom_id res chain seq x y z
N MET A 1 -5.33 -31.88 2.16
CA MET A 1 -3.96 -32.14 2.64
C MET A 1 -3.03 -31.05 2.14
N VAL A 2 -2.33 -30.41 3.04
CA VAL A 2 -1.37 -29.36 2.69
C VAL A 2 -0.07 -30.03 2.25
N ASN A 3 0.45 -29.70 1.06
CA ASN A 3 1.70 -30.26 0.58
C ASN A 3 2.91 -29.52 1.18
N ALA A 4 4.11 -30.07 0.99
CA ALA A 4 5.34 -29.50 1.56
C ALA A 4 5.63 -28.07 1.08
N ILE A 5 5.29 -27.76 -0.19
CA ILE A 5 5.49 -26.43 -0.77
C ILE A 5 4.58 -25.42 -0.07
N GLN A 6 3.31 -25.75 0.14
CA GLN A 6 2.35 -24.86 0.81
C GLN A 6 2.74 -24.63 2.27
N THR A 7 3.24 -25.67 2.95
CA THR A 7 3.72 -25.54 4.32
C THR A 7 4.93 -24.60 4.39
N ALA A 8 5.88 -24.74 3.47
CA ALA A 8 7.04 -23.88 3.40
C ALA A 8 6.66 -22.42 3.09
N GLN A 9 5.70 -22.21 2.19
CA GLN A 9 5.21 -20.87 1.85
C GLN A 9 4.54 -20.21 3.05
N LYS A 10 3.75 -20.96 3.82
CA LYS A 10 3.09 -20.44 5.01
C LYS A 10 4.11 -20.05 6.07
N ALA A 11 5.14 -20.85 6.28
CA ALA A 11 6.20 -20.55 7.24
C ALA A 11 6.99 -19.31 6.80
N ALA A 12 7.32 -19.20 5.51
CA ALA A 12 8.00 -18.04 4.96
C ALA A 12 7.15 -16.78 5.09
N ARG A 13 5.85 -16.88 4.81
CA ARG A 13 4.92 -15.76 4.96
C ARG A 13 4.87 -15.27 6.40
N ASN A 14 4.74 -16.19 7.36
CA ASN A 14 4.70 -15.82 8.77
C ASN A 14 5.98 -15.12 9.20
N ALA A 15 7.13 -15.58 8.73
CA ALA A 15 8.43 -14.97 9.04
C ALA A 15 8.52 -13.55 8.45
N ILE A 16 8.07 -13.36 7.23
CA ILE A 16 8.06 -12.05 6.57
C ILE A 16 7.12 -11.09 7.29
N GLU A 17 5.89 -11.52 7.60
CA GLU A 17 4.90 -10.68 8.27
C GLU A 17 5.31 -10.31 9.69
N ALA A 18 6.13 -11.13 10.33
CA ALA A 18 6.70 -10.79 11.64
C ALA A 18 7.63 -9.57 11.60
N THR A 19 8.13 -9.19 10.42
CA THR A 19 8.95 -8.00 10.24
C THR A 19 8.12 -6.73 9.97
N TYR A 20 6.80 -6.86 9.85
CA TYR A 20 5.92 -5.71 9.56
C TYR A 20 5.65 -4.93 10.84
N PHE A 21 6.34 -3.83 11.02
CA PHE A 21 6.21 -2.97 12.20
C PHE A 21 5.43 -1.69 11.94
N GLY A 22 5.01 -1.46 10.71
CA GLY A 22 4.10 -0.38 10.35
C GLY A 22 2.65 -0.83 10.36
N THR A 23 1.74 0.13 10.36
CA THR A 23 0.31 -0.14 10.22
C THR A 23 -0.27 0.76 9.14
N LEU A 24 -1.28 0.27 8.42
CA LEU A 24 -1.95 1.07 7.42
C LEU A 24 -3.46 1.09 7.62
N THR A 25 -4.04 2.16 7.14
CA THR A 25 -5.49 2.35 7.05
C THR A 25 -5.82 2.69 5.61
N VAL A 26 -6.80 2.01 5.03
CA VAL A 26 -7.24 2.26 3.66
C VAL A 26 -8.56 2.98 3.68
N THR A 27 -8.65 4.11 2.98
CA THR A 27 -9.86 4.91 2.84
C THR A 27 -10.22 5.00 1.36
N GLU A 28 -11.47 4.71 1.05
CA GLU A 28 -11.99 4.78 -0.32
C GLU A 28 -13.12 5.80 -0.40
N MET A 29 -13.22 6.48 -1.54
CA MET A 29 -14.41 7.28 -1.82
C MET A 29 -15.54 6.35 -2.22
N GLN A 30 -16.65 6.43 -1.49
CA GLN A 30 -17.82 5.61 -1.75
C GLN A 30 -19.05 6.49 -1.84
N LYS A 31 -20.02 6.03 -2.60
CA LYS A 31 -21.32 6.70 -2.68
C LYS A 31 -22.14 6.29 -1.48
N VAL A 32 -22.49 7.27 -0.65
CA VAL A 32 -23.26 7.05 0.57
C VAL A 32 -24.56 7.80 0.46
N LYS A 33 -25.67 7.10 0.68
CA LYS A 33 -27.01 7.71 0.68
C LYS A 33 -27.26 8.40 2.02
N ASP A 34 -27.58 9.68 1.99
CA ASP A 34 -28.00 10.43 3.16
C ASP A 34 -29.48 10.14 3.41
N GLU A 35 -29.81 9.58 4.57
CA GLU A 35 -31.19 9.25 4.91
C GLU A 35 -32.09 10.47 5.07
N ARG A 36 -31.52 11.61 5.45
CA ARG A 36 -32.32 12.85 5.63
C ARG A 36 -32.69 13.49 4.31
N SER A 37 -31.72 13.68 3.42
CA SER A 37 -31.94 14.33 2.13
C SER A 37 -32.28 13.34 1.04
N LYS A 38 -32.09 12.04 1.26
CA LYS A 38 -32.20 10.96 0.28
C LYS A 38 -31.31 11.17 -0.94
N MET A 39 -30.30 12.01 -0.80
CA MET A 39 -29.32 12.26 -1.85
C MET A 39 -28.10 11.37 -1.64
N THR A 40 -27.52 10.92 -2.74
CA THR A 40 -26.29 10.15 -2.72
C THR A 40 -25.11 11.09 -2.86
N LYS A 41 -24.17 11.02 -1.92
CA LYS A 41 -22.96 11.83 -1.93
C LYS A 41 -21.74 10.93 -1.89
N ASP A 42 -20.65 11.39 -2.50
CA ASP A 42 -19.37 10.72 -2.37
C ASP A 42 -18.73 11.09 -1.04
N LYS A 43 -18.40 10.08 -0.24
CA LYS A 43 -17.74 10.28 1.06
C LYS A 43 -16.57 9.34 1.22
N PRO A 44 -15.49 9.79 1.90
CA PRO A 44 -14.40 8.88 2.25
C PRO A 44 -14.89 7.89 3.31
N VAL A 45 -14.65 6.62 3.06
CA VAL A 45 -15.04 5.53 3.96
C VAL A 45 -13.81 4.67 4.24
N VAL A 46 -13.52 4.44 5.52
CA VAL A 46 -12.44 3.56 5.94
C VAL A 46 -12.87 2.13 5.71
N VAL A 47 -12.13 1.40 4.88
CA VAL A 47 -12.45 0.01 4.53
C VAL A 47 -11.51 -0.99 5.17
N LEU A 48 -10.37 -0.55 5.69
CA LEU A 48 -9.39 -1.40 6.36
C LEU A 48 -8.63 -0.56 7.37
N GLU A 49 -8.48 -1.08 8.60
CA GLU A 49 -7.75 -0.39 9.68
C GLU A 49 -6.70 -1.30 10.30
N ASN A 50 -5.63 -0.68 10.78
CA ASN A 50 -4.61 -1.35 11.60
C ASN A 50 -4.02 -2.61 10.95
N GLN A 51 -3.90 -2.59 9.64
CA GLN A 51 -3.30 -3.70 8.92
C GLN A 51 -1.78 -3.62 9.01
N PRO A 52 -1.12 -4.68 9.52
CA PRO A 52 0.35 -4.70 9.55
C PRO A 52 0.94 -4.58 8.15
N CYS A 53 1.99 -3.79 8.04
CA CYS A 53 2.66 -3.54 6.78
C CYS A 53 4.09 -3.06 7.03
N LYS A 54 4.83 -2.88 5.95
CA LYS A 54 6.18 -2.33 6.01
C LYS A 54 6.40 -1.43 4.80
N LEU A 55 6.93 -0.24 5.05
CA LEU A 55 7.40 0.65 3.99
C LEU A 55 8.89 0.42 3.77
N SER A 56 9.28 0.40 2.51
CA SER A 56 10.68 0.38 2.12
C SER A 56 10.94 1.56 1.19
N PHE A 57 12.01 2.26 1.45
CA PHE A 57 12.42 3.42 0.66
C PHE A 57 13.69 3.08 -0.09
N GLU A 58 13.65 3.19 -1.41
CA GLU A 58 14.81 2.95 -2.26
C GLU A 58 15.16 4.21 -3.01
N LYS A 59 16.45 4.51 -3.09
CA LYS A 59 16.94 5.60 -3.91
C LYS A 59 17.45 5.02 -5.21
N LEU A 60 16.83 5.40 -6.31
CA LEU A 60 17.27 4.99 -7.63
C LEU A 60 18.00 6.14 -8.29
N GLN A 61 19.21 5.86 -8.75
CA GLN A 61 19.97 6.81 -9.53
C GLN A 61 19.59 6.61 -10.99
N THR A 62 18.93 7.61 -11.55
CA THR A 62 18.55 7.56 -12.97
C THR A 62 19.60 8.28 -13.77
N ALA A 63 20.25 7.57 -14.68
CA ALA A 63 21.16 8.20 -15.64
C ALA A 63 20.32 8.91 -16.69
N ILE A 64 20.23 10.22 -16.56
CA ILE A 64 19.62 11.05 -17.59
C ILE A 64 20.74 11.42 -18.57
N GLN A 65 20.52 11.18 -19.86
CA GLN A 65 21.45 11.54 -20.90
C GLN A 65 21.39 13.04 -21.18
N SER A 66 21.68 13.82 -20.17
CA SER A 66 21.84 15.26 -20.31
C SER A 66 23.11 15.62 -19.59
N ASP A 67 23.66 16.79 -19.90
CA ASP A 67 24.88 17.28 -19.29
C ASP A 67 24.72 17.59 -17.81
N SER A 68 23.56 17.32 -17.24
CA SER A 68 23.31 17.51 -15.84
C SER A 68 23.62 16.26 -15.03
N ALA A 69 23.86 16.44 -13.73
CA ALA A 69 24.11 15.32 -12.81
C ALA A 69 22.94 14.34 -12.79
N ALA A 70 23.22 13.08 -12.47
CA ALA A 70 22.21 12.05 -12.34
C ALA A 70 21.15 12.45 -11.32
N THR A 71 19.88 12.25 -11.66
CA THR A 71 18.77 12.53 -10.78
C THR A 71 18.56 11.36 -9.84
N ILE A 72 18.48 11.61 -8.53
CA ILE A 72 18.15 10.60 -7.54
C ILE A 72 16.65 10.62 -7.32
N THR A 73 16.00 9.49 -7.61
CA THR A 73 14.57 9.33 -7.40
C THR A 73 14.34 8.39 -6.22
N GLN A 74 13.54 8.83 -5.26
CA GLN A 74 13.14 7.97 -4.16
C GLN A 74 11.90 7.18 -4.56
N VAL A 75 11.96 5.87 -4.38
CA VAL A 75 10.84 4.96 -4.63
C VAL A 75 10.35 4.44 -3.30
N THR A 76 9.05 4.52 -3.08
CA THR A 76 8.40 4.00 -1.87
C THR A 76 7.65 2.73 -2.22
N LYS A 77 7.95 1.66 -1.52
CA LYS A 77 7.33 0.36 -1.74
C LYS A 77 6.65 -0.10 -0.45
N LEU A 78 5.42 -0.56 -0.58
CA LEU A 78 4.65 -1.11 0.53
C LEU A 78 4.67 -2.63 0.47
N PHE A 79 5.03 -3.26 1.58
CA PHE A 79 4.90 -4.71 1.76
C PHE A 79 3.71 -4.97 2.67
N VAL A 80 2.81 -5.82 2.22
CA VAL A 80 1.58 -6.14 2.94
C VAL A 80 1.15 -7.57 2.60
N SER A 81 0.25 -8.13 3.41
CA SER A 81 -0.30 -9.46 3.17
C SER A 81 -0.87 -9.59 1.76
N PRO A 82 -0.63 -10.72 1.07
CA PRO A 82 -1.20 -10.94 -0.26
C PRO A 82 -2.73 -11.08 -0.26
N ASP A 83 -3.35 -11.26 0.91
CA ASP A 83 -4.81 -11.34 1.02
C ASP A 83 -5.49 -9.99 0.96
N ILE A 84 -4.73 -8.89 1.06
CA ILE A 84 -5.28 -7.54 1.05
C ILE A 84 -5.41 -7.05 -0.37
N SER A 85 -6.58 -6.49 -0.69
CA SER A 85 -6.84 -5.89 -2.00
C SER A 85 -7.10 -4.40 -1.82
N ILE A 86 -6.31 -3.57 -2.47
CA ILE A 86 -6.44 -2.12 -2.40
C ILE A 86 -6.81 -1.59 -3.78
N LYS A 87 -7.92 -0.88 -3.86
CA LYS A 87 -8.40 -0.35 -5.12
C LYS A 87 -7.56 0.84 -5.59
N PRO A 88 -7.38 1.02 -6.91
CA PRO A 88 -6.75 2.22 -7.44
C PRO A 88 -7.47 3.49 -6.96
N GLY A 89 -6.69 4.51 -6.61
CA GLY A 89 -7.25 5.77 -6.13
C GLY A 89 -7.55 5.82 -4.64
N ALA A 90 -7.47 4.70 -3.93
CA ALA A 90 -7.66 4.68 -2.49
C ALA A 90 -6.54 5.42 -1.78
N LYS A 91 -6.88 6.04 -0.64
CA LYS A 91 -5.89 6.67 0.23
C LYS A 91 -5.36 5.62 1.21
N ILE A 92 -4.05 5.47 1.23
CA ILE A 92 -3.36 4.52 2.12
C ILE A 92 -2.58 5.33 3.13
N THR A 93 -3.07 5.36 4.37
CA THR A 93 -2.42 6.08 5.45
C THR A 93 -1.52 5.10 6.20
N VAL A 94 -0.22 5.31 6.15
CA VAL A 94 0.76 4.40 6.77
C VAL A 94 1.44 5.11 7.92
N SER A 95 1.48 4.44 9.07
CA SER A 95 2.24 4.88 10.24
C SER A 95 3.38 3.91 10.47
N GLN A 96 4.60 4.43 10.42
CA GLN A 96 5.81 3.65 10.65
C GLN A 96 6.88 4.55 11.26
N ASP A 97 7.54 4.07 12.31
CA ASP A 97 8.60 4.83 12.99
C ASP A 97 8.14 6.22 13.43
N ASN A 98 6.91 6.32 13.95
CA ASN A 98 6.29 7.56 14.42
C ASN A 98 6.04 8.60 13.30
N VAL A 99 6.08 8.17 12.05
CA VAL A 99 5.75 9.01 10.90
C VAL A 99 4.50 8.48 10.24
N THR A 100 3.52 9.33 10.06
CA THR A 100 2.26 9.00 9.38
C THR A 100 2.17 9.79 8.08
N THR A 101 1.99 9.08 6.98
CA THR A 101 1.95 9.67 5.65
C THR A 101 0.83 9.04 4.83
N ASP A 102 0.19 9.86 4.00
CA ASP A 102 -0.85 9.40 3.09
C ASP A 102 -0.27 9.12 1.72
N TYR A 103 -0.55 7.93 1.22
CA TYR A 103 -0.10 7.45 -0.10
C TYR A 103 -1.27 6.98 -0.94
N THR A 104 -1.01 6.74 -2.21
CA THR A 104 -1.91 6.03 -3.11
C THR A 104 -1.09 5.07 -3.96
N CYS A 105 -1.76 4.08 -4.55
CA CYS A 105 -1.07 3.10 -5.38
C CYS A 105 -0.56 3.73 -6.67
N SER A 106 0.68 3.39 -7.03
CA SER A 106 1.30 3.77 -8.29
C SER A 106 1.59 2.49 -9.07
N GLY A 107 0.73 2.17 -10.02
CA GLY A 107 0.88 0.97 -10.84
C GLY A 107 0.12 -0.25 -10.30
N VAL A 108 0.46 -1.42 -10.82
CA VAL A 108 -0.20 -2.67 -10.49
C VAL A 108 0.54 -3.37 -9.36
N PRO A 109 -0.16 -3.79 -8.30
CA PRO A 109 0.48 -4.55 -7.21
C PRO A 109 1.05 -5.88 -7.71
N ALA A 110 2.22 -6.24 -7.20
CA ALA A 110 2.84 -7.54 -7.44
C ALA A 110 2.49 -8.47 -6.29
N VAL A 111 1.70 -9.51 -6.58
CA VAL A 111 1.22 -10.43 -5.55
C VAL A 111 2.01 -11.73 -5.61
N TYR A 112 2.61 -12.11 -4.49
CA TYR A 112 3.36 -13.34 -4.32
C TYR A 112 2.69 -14.22 -3.26
N PRO A 113 3.02 -15.51 -3.18
CA PRO A 113 2.42 -16.37 -2.14
C PRO A 113 2.72 -15.90 -0.71
N THR A 114 3.84 -15.23 -0.48
CA THR A 114 4.31 -14.84 0.85
C THR A 114 4.04 -13.38 1.19
N HIS A 115 3.85 -12.52 0.19
CA HIS A 115 3.67 -11.09 0.41
C HIS A 115 3.12 -10.41 -0.84
N GLN A 116 2.80 -9.15 -0.70
CA GLN A 116 2.40 -8.30 -1.81
C GLN A 116 3.27 -7.05 -1.79
N GLU A 117 3.74 -6.63 -2.95
CA GLU A 117 4.53 -5.40 -3.11
C GLU A 117 3.73 -4.39 -3.90
N ILE A 118 3.54 -3.22 -3.34
CA ILE A 118 2.78 -2.14 -3.96
C ILE A 118 3.66 -0.90 -4.04
N MET A 119 3.85 -0.40 -5.25
CA MET A 119 4.54 0.88 -5.44
C MET A 119 3.60 2.00 -5.02
N LEU A 120 4.11 2.96 -4.27
CA LEU A 120 3.32 4.06 -3.74
C LEU A 120 3.82 5.40 -4.24
N GLU A 121 2.89 6.32 -4.34
CA GLU A 121 3.17 7.75 -4.53
C GLU A 121 2.39 8.53 -3.48
N LEU A 122 2.77 9.79 -3.24
CA LEU A 122 2.07 10.60 -2.26
C LEU A 122 0.64 10.85 -2.69
N PHE A 123 -0.27 10.75 -1.74
CA PHE A 123 -1.66 11.09 -1.97
C PHE A 123 -1.80 12.61 -1.96
N GLU A 124 -2.30 13.18 -3.03
CA GLU A 124 -2.49 14.62 -3.14
C GLU A 124 -3.94 15.00 -2.92
N ARG A 125 -4.86 14.29 -3.60
CA ARG A 125 -6.30 14.59 -3.54
C ARG A 125 -7.08 13.45 -4.15
N TRP A 126 -8.37 13.42 -3.84
CA TRP A 126 -9.28 12.49 -4.49
C TRP A 126 -9.45 12.87 -5.96
N ALA A 127 -9.46 11.87 -6.79
CA ALA A 127 -9.64 12.04 -8.23
C ALA A 127 -11.06 12.46 -8.59
#